data_7f40547268597bbdd3be8ad4b0ac56ce
#
_entry.id   7f40547268597bbdd3be8ad4b0ac56ce
#
_cell.length_a   1.000
_cell.length_b   1.000
_cell.length_c   1.000
_cell.angle_alpha   90.00
_cell.angle_beta   90.00
_cell.angle_gamma   90.00
#
_symmetry.space_group_name_H-M   'P 1'
#
loop_
_entity.id
_entity.type
_entity.pdbx_description
1 polymer ?
#
loop_
_entity_poly.entity_id
_entity_poly.type
_entity_poly.pdbx_seq_one_letter_code
_entity_poly.pdbx_strand_id
1 'polypeptide(L)'
;MFLLLSYYHYRFVFTYFFPGFPQVEYRWMKDGVFLSDFSSEHFYKIQSVSRSDAGDYRCYAKNSVGTIISEKIKLTVACKESLLL
;
A
#
# COMPACT_ATOMS: atom_id res chain seq x y z
N MET A 1 -10.92 -4.75 -9.29
CA MET A 1 -10.13 -3.88 -8.39
C MET A 1 -10.06 -4.49 -7.01
N PHE A 2 -8.91 -4.53 -6.43
CA PHE A 2 -8.74 -5.07 -5.07
C PHE A 2 -7.50 -4.51 -4.42
N LEU A 3 -7.48 -4.54 -3.09
CA LEU A 3 -6.36 -4.10 -2.28
C LEU A 3 -5.96 -5.26 -1.38
N LEU A 4 -4.69 -5.63 -1.43
CA LEU A 4 -4.14 -6.73 -0.66
C LEU A 4 -3.02 -6.28 0.25
N LEU A 5 -2.94 -6.93 1.40
CA LEU A 5 -1.81 -6.82 2.31
C LEU A 5 -1.23 -8.22 2.49
N SER A 6 0.03 -8.39 2.11
CA SER A 6 0.73 -9.66 2.24
C SER A 6 1.89 -9.52 3.21
N TYR A 7 2.15 -10.55 3.98
CA TYR A 7 3.25 -10.57 4.93
C TYR A 7 4.19 -11.74 4.61
N TYR A 8 5.48 -11.46 4.56
CA TYR A 8 6.49 -12.47 4.33
C TYR A 8 7.84 -11.99 4.84
N HIS A 9 8.47 -12.73 5.77
CA HIS A 9 9.79 -12.42 6.34
C HIS A 9 9.89 -10.96 6.81
N TYR A 10 8.92 -10.51 7.62
CA TYR A 10 8.88 -9.15 8.15
C TYR A 10 8.73 -8.08 7.08
N ARG A 11 8.29 -8.48 5.91
CA ARG A 11 7.95 -7.55 4.83
C ARG A 11 6.46 -7.54 4.62
N PHE A 12 5.93 -6.36 4.34
CA PHE A 12 4.54 -6.20 3.92
C PHE A 12 4.51 -5.63 2.53
N VAL A 13 3.57 -6.11 1.74
CA VAL A 13 3.35 -5.62 0.38
C VAL A 13 1.89 -5.25 0.24
N PHE A 14 1.64 -3.98 -0.04
CA PHE A 14 0.32 -3.51 -0.40
C PHE A 14 0.20 -3.59 -1.91
N THR A 15 -0.89 -4.18 -2.39
CA THR A 15 -1.15 -4.31 -3.81
C THR A 15 -2.53 -3.77 -4.14
N TYR A 16 -2.60 -2.90 -5.14
CA TYR A 16 -3.85 -2.36 -5.62
C TYR A 16 -3.82 -2.43 -7.14
N PHE A 17 -4.64 -3.29 -7.72
CA PHE A 17 -4.54 -3.64 -9.13
C PHE A 17 -5.85 -3.44 -9.85
N PHE A 18 -5.77 -2.82 -11.03
CA PHE A 18 -6.89 -2.61 -11.93
C PHE A 18 -6.66 -3.41 -13.21
N PRO A 19 -7.12 -4.66 -13.26
CA PRO A 19 -6.94 -5.46 -14.47
C PRO A 19 -7.79 -4.91 -15.61
N GLY A 20 -7.25 -4.95 -16.81
CA GLY A 20 -7.96 -4.49 -17.99
C GLY A 20 -7.91 -2.99 -18.25
N PHE A 21 -7.21 -2.23 -17.41
CA PHE A 21 -7.06 -0.79 -17.57
C PHE A 21 -5.58 -0.46 -17.78
N PRO A 22 -5.12 -0.30 -19.02
CA PRO A 22 -3.73 0.07 -19.29
C PRO A 22 -3.47 1.49 -18.84
N GLN A 23 -2.19 1.80 -18.59
CA GLN A 23 -1.72 3.13 -18.24
C GLN A 23 -2.29 3.67 -16.93
N VAL A 24 -2.65 2.79 -16.01
CA VAL A 24 -3.02 3.21 -14.66
C VAL A 24 -1.73 3.50 -13.90
N GLU A 25 -1.73 4.62 -13.20
CA GLU A 25 -0.63 4.99 -12.30
C GLU A 25 -1.12 4.97 -10.87
N TYR A 26 -0.23 4.64 -9.95
CA TYR A 26 -0.54 4.43 -8.55
C TYR A 26 0.30 5.31 -7.66
N ARG A 27 -0.30 5.76 -6.57
CA ARG A 27 0.39 6.55 -5.56
C ARG A 27 -0.11 6.12 -4.19
N TRP A 28 0.79 5.89 -3.28
CA TRP A 28 0.46 5.37 -1.95
C TRP A 28 0.49 6.47 -0.92
N MET A 29 -0.40 6.36 0.05
CA MET A 29 -0.55 7.33 1.12
C MET A 29 -0.56 6.60 2.46
N LYS A 30 0.07 7.20 3.45
CA LYS A 30 0.05 6.71 4.82
C LYS A 30 -0.35 7.86 5.74
N ASP A 31 -1.42 7.67 6.50
CA ASP A 31 -1.92 8.66 7.46
C ASP A 31 -2.10 10.05 6.85
N GLY A 32 -2.61 10.09 5.63
CA GLY A 32 -2.85 11.34 4.94
C GLY A 32 -1.64 11.97 4.25
N VAL A 33 -0.50 11.31 4.28
CA VAL A 33 0.73 11.80 3.65
C VAL A 33 1.12 10.89 2.51
N PHE A 34 1.36 11.46 1.33
CA PHE A 34 1.82 10.67 0.19
C PHE A 34 3.25 10.20 0.40
N LEU A 35 3.46 8.93 0.08
CA LEU A 35 4.77 8.29 0.23
C LEU A 35 5.63 8.41 -1.03
N SER A 36 5.01 8.69 -2.16
CA SER A 36 5.72 8.77 -3.44
C SER A 36 4.86 9.52 -4.44
N ASP A 37 5.43 9.77 -5.62
CA ASP A 37 4.65 10.24 -6.76
C ASP A 37 3.96 9.07 -7.45
N PHE A 38 3.08 9.39 -8.39
CA PHE A 38 2.43 8.38 -9.20
C PHE A 38 3.46 7.61 -10.02
N SER A 39 3.29 6.31 -10.08
CA SER A 39 4.12 5.43 -10.88
C SER A 39 3.29 4.25 -11.37
N SER A 40 3.86 3.47 -12.27
CA SER A 40 3.18 2.28 -12.79
C SER A 40 3.19 1.11 -11.80
N GLU A 41 3.91 1.22 -10.70
CA GLU A 41 3.99 0.15 -9.71
C GLU A 41 2.71 0.09 -8.89
N HIS A 42 2.03 -1.03 -8.96
CA HIS A 42 0.76 -1.24 -8.26
C HIS A 42 0.96 -1.86 -6.86
N PHE A 43 2.17 -1.77 -6.32
CA PHE A 43 2.48 -2.32 -5.00
C PHE A 43 3.40 -1.36 -4.25
N TYR A 44 3.35 -1.48 -2.93
CA TYR A 44 4.25 -0.75 -2.03
C TYR A 44 4.80 -1.74 -1.01
N LYS A 45 6.12 -1.85 -0.95
CA LYS A 45 6.80 -2.79 -0.08
C LYS A 45 7.40 -2.10 1.13
N ILE A 46 7.28 -2.76 2.28
CA ILE A 46 7.99 -2.39 3.49
C ILE A 46 8.95 -3.53 3.77
N GLN A 47 10.25 -3.28 3.62
CA GLN A 47 11.26 -4.33 3.70
C GLN A 47 11.47 -4.85 5.11
N SER A 48 11.53 -3.96 6.07
CA SER A 48 11.74 -4.33 7.48
C SER A 48 10.74 -3.55 8.31
N VAL A 49 9.67 -4.20 8.67
CA VAL A 49 8.58 -3.57 9.38
C VAL A 49 9.02 -3.13 10.77
N SER A 50 8.72 -1.88 11.11
CA SER A 50 8.97 -1.31 12.42
C SER A 50 7.70 -0.63 12.92
N ARG A 51 7.71 -0.18 14.17
CA ARG A 51 6.56 0.51 14.73
C ARG A 51 6.17 1.76 13.97
N SER A 52 7.13 2.43 13.38
CA SER A 52 6.86 3.65 12.60
C SER A 52 6.09 3.36 11.33
N ASP A 53 6.02 2.10 10.91
CA ASP A 53 5.26 1.72 9.72
C ASP A 53 3.78 1.52 10.02
N ALA A 54 3.37 1.49 11.28
CA ALA A 54 1.97 1.38 11.63
C ALA A 54 1.20 2.60 11.14
N GLY A 55 -0.02 2.39 10.70
CA GLY A 55 -0.85 3.47 10.23
C GLY A 55 -1.89 3.02 9.22
N ASP A 56 -2.57 3.98 8.63
CA ASP A 56 -3.62 3.74 7.66
C ASP A 56 -3.11 4.01 6.26
N TYR A 57 -3.12 2.98 5.42
CA TYR A 57 -2.60 3.05 4.07
C TYR A 57 -3.74 3.07 3.06
N ARG A 58 -3.56 3.87 2.02
CA ARG A 58 -4.47 3.94 0.87
C ARG A 58 -3.66 4.03 -0.41
N CYS A 59 -4.26 3.58 -1.49
CA CYS A 59 -3.71 3.76 -2.82
C CYS A 59 -4.62 4.65 -3.65
N TYR A 60 -4.03 5.55 -4.38
CA TYR A 60 -4.68 6.35 -5.41
C TYR A 60 -4.31 5.73 -6.75
N ALA A 61 -5.29 5.42 -7.55
CA ALA A 61 -5.08 4.88 -8.89
C ALA A 61 -5.72 5.82 -9.89
N LYS A 62 -4.97 6.24 -10.90
CA LYS A 62 -5.48 7.19 -11.88
C LYS A 62 -5.10 6.79 -13.31
N ASN A 63 -5.91 7.25 -14.24
CA ASN A 63 -5.62 7.22 -15.65
C ASN A 63 -6.14 8.53 -16.26
N SER A 64 -6.21 8.62 -17.58
CA SER A 64 -6.67 9.83 -18.26
C SER A 64 -8.14 10.17 -17.98
N VAL A 65 -8.92 9.23 -17.48
CA VAL A 65 -10.34 9.43 -17.21
C VAL A 65 -10.59 9.99 -15.81
N GLY A 66 -9.85 9.55 -14.83
CA GLY A 66 -10.07 9.99 -13.47
C GLY A 66 -9.21 9.25 -12.46
N THR A 67 -9.52 9.49 -11.19
CA THR A 67 -8.78 8.93 -10.06
C THR A 67 -9.73 8.19 -9.13
N ILE A 68 -9.28 7.05 -8.65
CA ILE A 68 -10.00 6.26 -7.65
C ILE A 68 -9.11 6.12 -6.43
N ILE A 69 -9.72 6.17 -5.25
CA ILE A 69 -9.03 6.02 -3.99
C ILE A 69 -9.47 4.70 -3.36
N SER A 70 -8.52 3.90 -2.91
CA SER A 70 -8.83 2.63 -2.25
C SER A 70 -9.42 2.86 -0.86
N GLU A 71 -10.02 1.82 -0.32
CA GLU A 71 -10.35 1.79 1.11
C GLU A 71 -9.06 1.84 1.93
N LYS A 72 -9.19 2.17 3.21
CA LYS A 72 -8.05 2.16 4.11
C LYS A 72 -7.70 0.74 4.52
N ILE A 73 -6.39 0.46 4.57
CA ILE A 73 -5.88 -0.73 5.22
C ILE A 73 -5.06 -0.27 6.41
N LYS A 74 -5.44 -0.73 7.59
CA LYS A 74 -4.72 -0.42 8.80
C LYS A 74 -3.62 -1.44 9.02
N LEU A 75 -2.39 -0.96 9.09
CA LEU A 75 -1.25 -1.78 9.47
C LEU A 75 -0.98 -1.56 10.95
N THR A 76 -1.10 -2.62 11.73
CA THR A 76 -0.81 -2.58 13.15
C THR A 76 0.48 -3.32 13.40
N VAL A 77 1.41 -2.66 14.08
CA VAL A 77 2.69 -3.26 14.42
C VAL A 77 2.74 -3.43 15.93
N ALA A 78 2.72 -4.69 16.36
CA ALA A 78 2.77 -5.02 17.77
C ALA A 78 4.19 -4.89 18.31
N CYS A 79 4.42 -5.37 19.49
CA CYS A 79 5.76 -5.39 20.04
C CYS A 79 6.66 -6.34 19.21
N LYS A 80 7.96 -6.20 19.38
CA LYS A 80 8.94 -6.95 18.61
C LYS A 80 8.70 -8.44 18.62
N GLU A 81 8.33 -8.98 19.75
CA GLU A 81 8.12 -10.42 19.91
C GLU A 81 6.99 -10.92 19.02
N SER A 82 5.97 -10.11 18.86
CA SER A 82 4.83 -10.48 18.02
C SER A 82 5.22 -10.61 16.57
N LEU A 83 6.20 -9.86 16.14
CA LEU A 83 6.65 -9.88 14.76
C LEU A 83 7.51 -11.10 14.44
N LEU A 84 7.94 -11.81 15.46
CA LEU A 84 8.79 -13.00 15.28
C LEU A 84 7.99 -14.28 15.09
N LEU A 85 6.71 -14.20 15.16
CA LEU A 85 5.83 -15.37 15.03
C LEU A 85 5.75 -15.95 13.63
#